data_2023e37de45c29108eb16ec32c6c347c
#
_entry.id   2023e37de45c29108eb16ec32c6c347c
#
_cell.length_a   1.000
_cell.length_b   1.000
_cell.length_c   1.000
_cell.angle_alpha   90.00
_cell.angle_beta   90.00
_cell.angle_gamma   90.00
#
_symmetry.space_group_name_H-M   'P 1'
#
loop_
_entity.id
_entity.type
_entity.pdbx_description
1 polymer ?
#
loop_
_entity_poly.entity_id
_entity_poly.type
_entity_poly.pdbx_seq_one_letter_code
_entity_poly.pdbx_strand_id
1 'polypeptide(L)'
;ELRSAGKVALLYFPQRSSADKREACRANMVKALRYWLQAVGLTEEPSSGRRTQSFTPLGEIVFTNDRYIEEKGTLYLLQYRLASNRTDATSWYFFFNEFNMSEFSRDDFVAALQRFIQMSNESDAIAIRSLNDDFSCIINTYLPRYKVNPNHISPEGNIDCPFGELSLIDMLSKERKTYRKAIPSAKSINPWVALAVIADQAEAKEEVSLNELLTAPCNIGRVFNLDAITLLDVLYQIEKIGEIKINRTAGLDVIQLLHKPSFQKCVEAYYRSINDQEMR
;
A
#
# COMPACT_ATOMS: atom_id res chain seq x y z
N GLU A 1 -14.13 16.58 14.00
CA GLU A 1 -12.79 15.96 13.85
C GLU A 1 -12.83 14.47 13.46
N LEU A 2 -13.94 13.75 13.69
CA LEU A 2 -14.09 12.31 13.37
C LEU A 2 -14.50 12.01 11.91
N ARG A 3 -14.83 13.01 11.10
CA ARG A 3 -15.32 12.81 9.72
C ARG A 3 -14.22 12.46 8.70
N SER A 4 -12.98 12.86 8.94
CA SER A 4 -11.87 12.62 8.02
C SER A 4 -11.25 11.21 8.14
N ALA A 5 -11.32 10.58 9.31
CA ALA A 5 -10.88 9.20 9.51
C ALA A 5 -11.80 8.17 8.82
N GLY A 6 -12.96 8.59 8.31
CA GLY A 6 -13.98 7.72 7.75
C GLY A 6 -13.57 6.96 6.48
N LYS A 7 -12.74 7.56 5.60
CA LYS A 7 -12.35 6.87 4.35
C LYS A 7 -11.37 5.72 4.58
N VAL A 8 -10.45 5.85 5.52
CA VAL A 8 -9.50 4.77 5.88
C VAL A 8 -10.19 3.68 6.71
N ALA A 9 -11.20 4.05 7.52
CA ALA A 9 -11.98 3.10 8.34
C ALA A 9 -12.93 2.22 7.53
N LEU A 10 -13.23 2.58 6.28
CA LEU A 10 -14.17 1.86 5.43
C LEU A 10 -13.60 0.59 4.79
N LEU A 11 -12.36 0.24 5.10
CA LEU A 11 -11.68 -0.92 4.56
C LEU A 11 -12.26 -2.27 5.03
N TYR A 12 -13.08 -2.31 6.10
CA TYR A 12 -13.60 -3.59 6.59
C TYR A 12 -14.88 -3.50 7.43
N PHE A 13 -16.03 -3.96 6.89
CA PHE A 13 -17.25 -4.21 7.66
C PHE A 13 -18.00 -5.47 7.26
N PRO A 14 -18.18 -6.47 8.18
CA PRO A 14 -19.22 -7.47 8.07
C PRO A 14 -20.52 -6.97 8.74
N GLN A 15 -21.65 -7.10 8.02
CA GLN A 15 -22.99 -6.79 8.56
C GLN A 15 -23.47 -7.87 9.51
N ARG A 16 -24.01 -7.51 10.67
CA ARG A 16 -25.14 -8.20 11.34
C ARG A 16 -25.70 -7.43 12.56
N SER A 17 -27.04 -7.49 12.74
CA SER A 17 -27.94 -6.68 13.56
C SER A 17 -28.14 -7.13 15.01
N SER A 18 -28.24 -6.20 15.94
CA SER A 18 -29.01 -6.01 17.19
C SER A 18 -28.27 -5.00 18.10
N ALA A 19 -28.91 -4.42 19.11
CA ALA A 19 -28.35 -3.31 19.91
C ALA A 19 -27.02 -3.65 20.61
N ASP A 20 -26.90 -4.84 21.24
CA ASP A 20 -25.63 -5.33 21.84
C ASP A 20 -24.56 -5.61 20.79
N LYS A 21 -24.99 -6.04 19.60
CA LYS A 21 -24.09 -6.21 18.44
C LYS A 21 -23.63 -4.86 17.88
N ARG A 22 -24.41 -3.78 18.01
CA ARG A 22 -23.98 -2.45 17.55
C ARG A 22 -22.86 -1.87 18.43
N GLU A 23 -22.88 -2.08 19.72
CA GLU A 23 -21.84 -1.59 20.63
C GLU A 23 -20.53 -2.39 20.45
N ALA A 24 -20.64 -3.71 20.36
CA ALA A 24 -19.51 -4.59 19.99
C ALA A 24 -18.97 -4.27 18.59
N CYS A 25 -19.85 -3.96 17.62
CA CYS A 25 -19.46 -3.54 16.26
C CYS A 25 -18.72 -2.20 16.29
N ARG A 26 -19.16 -1.21 17.07
CA ARG A 26 -18.47 0.08 17.24
C ARG A 26 -17.09 -0.10 17.87
N ALA A 27 -16.97 -0.94 18.90
CA ALA A 27 -15.67 -1.22 19.53
C ALA A 27 -14.70 -1.90 18.58
N ASN A 28 -15.18 -2.86 17.77
CA ASN A 28 -14.37 -3.53 16.75
C ASN A 28 -13.99 -2.58 15.60
N MET A 29 -14.88 -1.67 15.21
CA MET A 29 -14.62 -0.63 14.24
C MET A 29 -13.48 0.28 14.68
N VAL A 30 -13.52 0.76 15.93
CA VAL A 30 -12.45 1.61 16.48
C VAL A 30 -11.10 0.87 16.48
N LYS A 31 -11.09 -0.41 16.86
CA LYS A 31 -9.88 -1.23 16.83
C LYS A 31 -9.35 -1.40 15.40
N ALA A 32 -10.22 -1.70 14.45
CA ALA A 32 -9.85 -1.84 13.04
C ALA A 32 -9.30 -0.51 12.47
N LEU A 33 -9.94 0.62 12.79
CA LEU A 33 -9.46 1.93 12.38
C LEU A 33 -8.05 2.22 12.93
N ARG A 34 -7.83 1.99 14.22
CA ARG A 34 -6.52 2.16 14.84
C ARG A 34 -5.47 1.30 14.17
N TYR A 35 -5.76 0.01 13.95
CA TYR A 35 -4.88 -0.91 13.26
C TYR A 35 -4.51 -0.39 11.86
N TRP A 36 -5.50 0.00 11.06
CA TRP A 36 -5.25 0.47 9.69
C TRP A 36 -4.44 1.75 9.64
N LEU A 37 -4.72 2.72 10.52
CA LEU A 37 -3.95 3.96 10.60
C LEU A 37 -2.45 3.69 10.90
N GLN A 38 -2.17 2.70 11.74
CA GLN A 38 -0.80 2.26 12.04
C GLN A 38 -0.20 1.45 10.86
N ALA A 39 -0.94 0.49 10.31
CA ALA A 39 -0.47 -0.37 9.24
C ALA A 39 -0.07 0.43 7.99
N VAL A 40 -0.79 1.51 7.65
CA VAL A 40 -0.46 2.42 6.54
C VAL A 40 0.50 3.55 6.94
N GLY A 41 1.02 3.56 8.17
CA GLY A 41 2.04 4.49 8.65
C GLY A 41 1.57 5.93 8.85
N LEU A 42 0.26 6.17 9.06
CA LEU A 42 -0.27 7.50 9.38
C LEU A 42 -0.18 7.84 10.87
N THR A 43 -0.29 6.83 11.72
CA THR A 43 -0.21 7.01 13.18
C THR A 43 0.70 5.96 13.80
N GLU A 44 1.17 6.27 14.99
CA GLU A 44 1.97 5.38 15.84
C GLU A 44 1.41 5.38 17.28
N GLU A 45 1.66 4.30 17.99
CA GLU A 45 1.35 4.18 19.42
C GLU A 45 2.64 3.93 20.21
N PRO A 46 2.78 4.55 21.41
CA PRO A 46 3.91 4.27 22.26
C PRO A 46 3.88 2.81 22.72
N SER A 47 5.05 2.16 22.75
CA SER A 47 5.22 0.77 23.18
C SER A 47 4.92 0.55 24.67
N SER A 48 4.87 1.62 25.48
CA SER A 48 4.61 1.57 26.92
C SER A 48 3.80 2.77 27.38
N GLY A 49 2.97 2.60 28.44
CA GLY A 49 2.16 3.64 29.02
C GLY A 49 0.73 3.71 28.45
N ARG A 50 0.13 4.91 28.44
CA ARG A 50 -1.23 5.13 27.92
C ARG A 50 -1.20 5.02 26.40
N ARG A 51 -1.96 4.09 25.84
CA ARG A 51 -2.08 3.89 24.37
C ARG A 51 -2.85 5.05 23.71
N THR A 52 -2.14 6.13 23.44
CA THR A 52 -2.63 7.28 22.68
C THR A 52 -1.98 7.26 21.31
N GLN A 53 -2.78 7.32 20.24
CA GLN A 53 -2.24 7.47 18.89
C GLN A 53 -1.77 8.91 18.67
N SER A 54 -0.59 9.03 18.07
CA SER A 54 -0.03 10.28 17.53
C SER A 54 0.20 10.14 16.04
N PHE A 55 0.24 11.25 15.32
CA PHE A 55 0.63 11.23 13.93
C PHE A 55 2.11 10.88 13.79
N THR A 56 2.42 10.09 12.76
CA THR A 56 3.79 9.98 12.24
C THR A 56 4.15 11.25 11.43
N PRO A 57 5.43 11.49 11.10
CA PRO A 57 5.79 12.58 10.19
C PRO A 57 5.04 12.50 8.85
N LEU A 58 4.83 11.29 8.29
CA LEU A 58 3.99 11.12 7.10
C LEU A 58 2.53 11.50 7.39
N GLY A 59 2.00 11.07 8.53
CA GLY A 59 0.62 11.34 8.93
C GLY A 59 0.34 12.85 9.06
N GLU A 60 1.27 13.62 9.63
CA GLU A 60 1.15 15.08 9.74
C GLU A 60 1.14 15.76 8.37
N ILE A 61 2.05 15.35 7.45
CA ILE A 61 2.10 15.90 6.09
C ILE A 61 0.81 15.58 5.33
N VAL A 62 0.34 14.33 5.39
CA VAL A 62 -0.91 13.91 4.73
C VAL A 62 -2.11 14.64 5.32
N PHE A 63 -2.23 14.72 6.65
CA PHE A 63 -3.35 15.40 7.30
C PHE A 63 -3.43 16.89 6.93
N THR A 64 -2.28 17.52 6.73
CA THR A 64 -2.19 18.95 6.38
C THR A 64 -2.56 19.21 4.92
N ASN A 65 -2.11 18.35 3.99
CA ASN A 65 -2.20 18.60 2.55
C ASN A 65 -3.33 17.83 1.85
N ASP A 66 -3.64 16.61 2.31
CA ASP A 66 -4.66 15.73 1.71
C ASP A 66 -5.46 15.01 2.80
N ARG A 67 -6.16 15.79 3.59
CA ARG A 67 -6.93 15.30 4.75
C ARG A 67 -7.95 14.21 4.41
N TYR A 68 -8.47 14.22 3.19
CA TYR A 68 -9.53 13.31 2.75
C TYR A 68 -9.00 12.16 1.89
N ILE A 69 -7.69 12.09 1.66
CA ILE A 69 -7.01 11.07 0.86
C ILE A 69 -7.67 11.01 -0.54
N GLU A 70 -7.69 12.15 -1.22
CA GLU A 70 -8.25 12.31 -2.56
C GLU A 70 -7.18 12.15 -3.62
N GLU A 71 -5.92 12.43 -3.24
CA GLU A 71 -4.79 12.39 -4.13
C GLU A 71 -4.27 10.95 -4.34
N LYS A 72 -4.11 10.58 -5.60
CA LYS A 72 -3.60 9.24 -5.96
C LYS A 72 -2.18 8.99 -5.46
N GLY A 73 -1.34 10.01 -5.42
CA GLY A 73 0.02 9.90 -4.88
C GLY A 73 0.01 9.59 -3.38
N THR A 74 -0.93 10.14 -2.62
CA THR A 74 -1.14 9.77 -1.22
C THR A 74 -1.43 8.27 -1.09
N LEU A 75 -2.32 7.72 -1.95
CA LEU A 75 -2.60 6.28 -1.94
C LEU A 75 -1.36 5.43 -2.22
N TYR A 76 -0.48 5.85 -3.14
CA TYR A 76 0.79 5.17 -3.38
C TYR A 76 1.75 5.23 -2.18
N LEU A 77 1.82 6.36 -1.45
CA LEU A 77 2.61 6.48 -0.23
C LEU A 77 2.09 5.55 0.87
N LEU A 78 0.77 5.49 1.07
CA LEU A 78 0.13 4.58 2.01
C LEU A 78 0.32 3.10 1.61
N GLN A 79 0.25 2.80 0.32
CA GLN A 79 0.55 1.48 -0.25
C GLN A 79 1.98 1.06 0.05
N TYR A 80 2.94 1.96 -0.14
CA TYR A 80 4.33 1.70 0.20
C TYR A 80 4.50 1.34 1.67
N ARG A 81 3.92 2.14 2.57
CA ARG A 81 4.00 1.86 4.02
C ARG A 81 3.34 0.54 4.38
N LEU A 82 2.18 0.25 3.83
CA LEU A 82 1.46 -1.01 4.08
C LEU A 82 2.24 -2.23 3.58
N ALA A 83 2.73 -2.18 2.34
CA ALA A 83 3.47 -3.29 1.73
C ALA A 83 4.87 -3.49 2.36
N SER A 84 5.44 -2.47 3.00
CA SER A 84 6.73 -2.54 3.69
C SER A 84 6.61 -2.90 5.18
N ASN A 85 5.39 -2.95 5.73
CA ASN A 85 5.16 -3.25 7.14
C ASN A 85 5.12 -4.76 7.39
N ARG A 86 6.29 -5.33 7.69
CA ARG A 86 6.42 -6.77 7.95
C ARG A 86 5.80 -7.21 9.28
N THR A 87 5.77 -6.33 10.28
CA THR A 87 5.33 -6.66 11.65
C THR A 87 3.82 -6.60 11.80
N ASP A 88 3.19 -5.49 11.39
CA ASP A 88 1.77 -5.26 11.62
C ASP A 88 0.90 -5.69 10.43
N ALA A 89 1.49 -5.79 9.23
CA ALA A 89 0.80 -6.17 8.00
C ALA A 89 1.51 -7.30 7.23
N THR A 90 1.93 -8.36 7.94
CA THR A 90 2.72 -9.48 7.41
C THR A 90 2.16 -10.06 6.11
N SER A 91 0.83 -10.21 6.00
CA SER A 91 0.18 -10.77 4.80
C SER A 91 0.29 -9.83 3.59
N TRP A 92 0.25 -8.49 3.78
CA TRP A 92 0.52 -7.52 2.72
C TRP A 92 1.99 -7.48 2.34
N TYR A 93 2.89 -7.46 3.35
CA TYR A 93 4.32 -7.57 3.09
C TYR A 93 4.63 -8.81 2.25
N PHE A 94 4.15 -9.98 2.68
CA PHE A 94 4.33 -11.23 1.94
C PHE A 94 3.78 -11.16 0.53
N PHE A 95 2.55 -10.66 0.36
CA PHE A 95 1.89 -10.59 -0.94
C PHE A 95 2.71 -9.78 -1.96
N PHE A 96 3.21 -8.62 -1.58
CA PHE A 96 3.93 -7.76 -2.51
C PHE A 96 5.40 -8.14 -2.67
N ASN A 97 6.09 -8.56 -1.63
CA ASN A 97 7.55 -8.75 -1.66
C ASN A 97 8.00 -10.19 -1.91
N GLU A 98 7.28 -11.20 -1.38
CA GLU A 98 7.73 -12.59 -1.36
C GLU A 98 6.89 -13.50 -2.26
N PHE A 99 5.62 -13.18 -2.47
CA PHE A 99 4.72 -13.98 -3.29
C PHE A 99 4.92 -13.68 -4.77
N ASN A 100 5.61 -14.59 -5.49
CA ASN A 100 6.08 -14.35 -6.87
C ASN A 100 5.12 -14.86 -7.95
N MET A 101 3.96 -15.41 -7.60
CA MET A 101 2.98 -15.85 -8.59
C MET A 101 2.29 -14.64 -9.23
N SER A 102 2.33 -14.55 -10.57
CA SER A 102 1.62 -13.51 -11.32
C SER A 102 0.11 -13.76 -11.36
N GLU A 103 -0.30 -15.02 -11.51
CA GLU A 103 -1.69 -15.47 -11.47
C GLU A 103 -1.86 -16.43 -10.29
N PHE A 104 -2.93 -16.27 -9.52
CA PHE A 104 -3.11 -17.01 -8.28
C PHE A 104 -4.58 -17.17 -7.88
N SER A 105 -4.83 -18.20 -7.11
CA SER A 105 -6.07 -18.44 -6.39
C SER A 105 -5.87 -18.18 -4.87
N ARG A 106 -6.95 -18.32 -4.11
CA ARG A 106 -6.89 -18.29 -2.64
C ARG A 106 -5.97 -19.39 -2.10
N ASP A 107 -6.13 -20.60 -2.62
CA ASP A 107 -5.39 -21.76 -2.12
C ASP A 107 -3.89 -21.63 -2.36
N ASP A 108 -3.49 -21.08 -3.51
CA ASP A 108 -2.09 -20.80 -3.84
C ASP A 108 -1.48 -19.80 -2.85
N PHE A 109 -2.20 -18.71 -2.57
CA PHE A 109 -1.73 -17.69 -1.62
C PHE A 109 -1.64 -18.23 -0.21
N VAL A 110 -2.70 -18.89 0.28
CA VAL A 110 -2.76 -19.42 1.66
C VAL A 110 -1.66 -20.45 1.89
N ALA A 111 -1.45 -21.38 0.94
CA ALA A 111 -0.39 -22.38 1.04
C ALA A 111 1.01 -21.76 1.03
N ALA A 112 1.21 -20.70 0.23
CA ALA A 112 2.50 -20.00 0.16
C ALA A 112 2.77 -19.16 1.43
N LEU A 113 1.75 -18.43 1.93
CA LEU A 113 1.84 -17.64 3.16
C LEU A 113 2.10 -18.54 4.38
N GLN A 114 1.43 -19.68 4.46
CA GLN A 114 1.65 -20.64 5.55
C GLN A 114 3.10 -21.13 5.57
N ARG A 115 3.67 -21.44 4.41
CA ARG A 115 5.10 -21.85 4.31
C ARG A 115 6.04 -20.73 4.71
N PHE A 116 5.76 -19.49 4.27
CA PHE A 116 6.57 -18.32 4.64
C PHE A 116 6.62 -18.10 6.14
N ILE A 117 5.49 -18.19 6.84
CA ILE A 117 5.42 -18.05 8.30
C ILE A 117 6.16 -19.18 8.99
N GLN A 118 5.99 -20.43 8.56
CA GLN A 118 6.72 -21.58 9.13
C GLN A 118 8.23 -21.46 8.99
N MET A 119 8.72 -20.91 7.86
CA MET A 119 10.16 -20.68 7.65
C MET A 119 10.71 -19.52 8.50
N SER A 120 9.88 -18.60 8.94
CA SER A 120 10.28 -17.46 9.78
C SER A 120 10.45 -17.83 11.27
N ASN A 121 10.39 -19.11 11.63
CA ASN A 121 10.50 -19.65 13.00
C ASN A 121 9.42 -19.14 13.98
N GLU A 122 8.32 -18.64 13.50
CA GLU A 122 7.18 -18.36 14.33
C GLU A 122 6.49 -19.69 14.67
N SER A 123 6.78 -20.19 15.88
CA SER A 123 6.39 -21.51 16.36
C SER A 123 4.89 -21.69 16.63
N ASP A 124 4.08 -20.67 16.43
CA ASP A 124 2.64 -20.75 16.63
C ASP A 124 1.94 -21.20 15.33
N ALA A 125 1.24 -22.33 15.41
CA ALA A 125 0.40 -22.84 14.32
C ALA A 125 -0.72 -21.84 14.06
N ILE A 126 -0.56 -20.97 13.04
CA ILE A 126 -1.61 -20.05 12.62
C ILE A 126 -2.76 -20.84 12.03
N ALA A 127 -3.97 -20.55 12.50
CA ALA A 127 -5.18 -21.18 11.99
C ALA A 127 -5.38 -20.84 10.50
N ILE A 128 -5.57 -21.83 9.65
CA ILE A 128 -5.83 -21.68 8.21
C ILE A 128 -6.98 -20.69 7.94
N ARG A 129 -7.96 -20.61 8.85
CA ARG A 129 -9.06 -19.66 8.76
C ARG A 129 -8.54 -18.21 8.75
N SER A 130 -7.60 -17.85 9.60
CA SER A 130 -7.03 -16.51 9.65
C SER A 130 -6.33 -16.14 8.34
N LEU A 131 -5.58 -17.09 7.75
CA LEU A 131 -4.92 -16.88 6.46
C LEU A 131 -5.93 -16.67 5.31
N ASN A 132 -7.07 -17.37 5.35
CA ASN A 132 -8.17 -17.17 4.41
C ASN A 132 -8.86 -15.81 4.59
N ASP A 133 -8.99 -15.34 5.83
CA ASP A 133 -9.55 -14.03 6.16
C ASP A 133 -8.59 -12.92 5.67
N ASP A 134 -7.29 -13.07 5.85
CA ASP A 134 -6.25 -12.17 5.33
C ASP A 134 -6.28 -12.07 3.80
N PHE A 135 -6.35 -13.22 3.11
CA PHE A 135 -6.53 -13.22 1.65
C PHE A 135 -7.76 -12.44 1.22
N SER A 136 -8.89 -12.69 1.89
CA SER A 136 -10.14 -11.99 1.58
C SER A 136 -10.02 -10.49 1.84
N CYS A 137 -9.27 -10.10 2.86
CA CYS A 137 -8.98 -8.71 3.20
C CYS A 137 -8.14 -8.05 2.10
N ILE A 138 -7.05 -8.69 1.64
CA ILE A 138 -6.20 -8.20 0.54
C ILE A 138 -7.04 -8.00 -0.72
N ILE A 139 -7.80 -9.01 -1.14
CA ILE A 139 -8.62 -8.90 -2.36
C ILE A 139 -9.65 -7.77 -2.26
N ASN A 140 -10.32 -7.62 -1.11
CA ASN A 140 -11.29 -6.54 -0.90
C ASN A 140 -10.66 -5.15 -0.79
N THR A 141 -9.36 -5.08 -0.50
CA THR A 141 -8.60 -3.82 -0.46
C THR A 141 -8.34 -3.26 -1.87
N TYR A 142 -8.05 -4.14 -2.83
CA TYR A 142 -7.63 -3.71 -4.18
C TYR A 142 -8.67 -3.92 -5.27
N LEU A 143 -9.72 -4.69 -5.02
CA LEU A 143 -10.79 -4.89 -6.00
C LEU A 143 -12.10 -4.26 -5.57
N PRO A 144 -12.81 -3.56 -6.47
CA PRO A 144 -14.15 -3.05 -6.22
C PRO A 144 -15.10 -4.19 -5.86
N ARG A 145 -15.94 -3.97 -4.85
CA ARG A 145 -16.98 -4.94 -4.50
C ARG A 145 -18.08 -4.91 -5.55
N TYR A 146 -18.20 -5.96 -6.33
CA TYR A 146 -19.36 -6.10 -7.22
C TYR A 146 -20.64 -6.26 -6.40
N LYS A 147 -21.52 -5.27 -6.47
CA LYS A 147 -22.83 -5.29 -5.79
C LYS A 147 -23.67 -6.43 -6.32
N VAL A 148 -24.02 -7.36 -5.44
CA VAL A 148 -24.80 -8.55 -5.80
C VAL A 148 -26.31 -8.27 -5.75
N ASN A 149 -26.76 -7.20 -5.06
CA ASN A 149 -28.20 -6.96 -4.89
C ASN A 149 -28.54 -5.45 -4.79
N PRO A 150 -29.21 -4.87 -5.81
CA PRO A 150 -29.58 -3.45 -5.80
C PRO A 150 -30.56 -3.05 -4.70
N ASN A 151 -31.29 -4.03 -4.09
CA ASN A 151 -32.31 -3.78 -3.07
C ASN A 151 -31.76 -3.73 -1.64
N HIS A 152 -30.48 -4.02 -1.42
CA HIS A 152 -29.79 -3.93 -0.13
C HIS A 152 -28.64 -2.93 -0.14
N ILE A 153 -28.92 -1.74 -0.65
CA ILE A 153 -27.93 -0.66 -0.72
C ILE A 153 -27.96 0.10 0.62
N SER A 154 -27.05 -0.24 1.55
CA SER A 154 -26.73 0.73 2.61
C SER A 154 -25.69 1.71 2.08
N PRO A 155 -25.79 3.01 2.38
CA PRO A 155 -24.78 4.00 1.98
C PRO A 155 -23.36 3.60 2.41
N GLU A 156 -23.24 2.92 3.56
CA GLU A 156 -21.96 2.46 4.13
C GLU A 156 -21.40 1.21 3.43
N GLY A 157 -22.26 0.37 2.82
CA GLY A 157 -21.84 -0.84 2.08
C GLY A 157 -21.42 -0.58 0.63
N ASN A 158 -21.49 0.68 0.17
CA ASN A 158 -21.25 1.09 -1.21
C ASN A 158 -19.89 1.76 -1.42
N ILE A 159 -19.12 1.96 -0.37
CA ILE A 159 -17.82 2.64 -0.47
C ILE A 159 -16.77 1.59 -0.71
N ASP A 160 -16.21 1.59 -1.91
CA ASP A 160 -15.05 0.78 -2.25
C ASP A 160 -13.80 1.32 -1.55
N CYS A 161 -12.84 0.43 -1.28
CA CYS A 161 -11.57 0.84 -0.72
C CYS A 161 -10.82 1.73 -1.73
N PRO A 162 -10.28 2.89 -1.31
CA PRO A 162 -9.55 3.79 -2.21
C PRO A 162 -8.32 3.13 -2.86
N PHE A 163 -7.71 2.13 -2.25
CA PHE A 163 -6.60 1.38 -2.87
C PHE A 163 -6.99 0.66 -4.17
N GLY A 164 -8.27 0.43 -4.43
CA GLY A 164 -8.74 -0.06 -5.73
C GLY A 164 -8.36 0.84 -6.90
N GLU A 165 -8.18 2.15 -6.67
CA GLU A 165 -7.73 3.11 -7.68
C GLU A 165 -6.28 2.90 -8.14
N LEU A 166 -5.47 2.19 -7.34
CA LEU A 166 -4.09 1.86 -7.70
C LEU A 166 -4.00 0.78 -8.77
N SER A 167 -5.06 -0.02 -8.96
CA SER A 167 -5.12 -1.08 -9.97
C SER A 167 -3.96 -2.08 -9.87
N LEU A 168 -3.64 -2.53 -8.64
CA LEU A 168 -2.52 -3.47 -8.38
C LEU A 168 -2.92 -4.93 -8.45
N ILE A 169 -4.21 -5.23 -8.47
CA ILE A 169 -4.77 -6.58 -8.60
C ILE A 169 -5.93 -6.56 -9.59
N ASP A 170 -5.97 -7.52 -10.50
CA ASP A 170 -7.09 -7.79 -11.40
C ASP A 170 -7.75 -9.13 -11.08
N MET A 171 -9.05 -9.24 -11.34
CA MET A 171 -9.77 -10.49 -11.32
C MET A 171 -9.76 -11.10 -12.74
N LEU A 172 -9.13 -12.26 -12.92
CA LEU A 172 -9.09 -12.97 -14.20
C LEU A 172 -10.38 -13.76 -14.47
N SER A 173 -10.89 -14.49 -13.47
CA SER A 173 -12.12 -15.28 -13.59
C SER A 173 -12.93 -15.21 -12.30
N LYS A 174 -14.20 -14.79 -12.45
CA LYS A 174 -15.18 -14.82 -11.35
C LYS A 174 -15.56 -16.24 -10.95
N GLU A 175 -15.68 -17.12 -11.93
CA GLU A 175 -16.10 -18.51 -11.73
C GLU A 175 -15.04 -19.30 -10.97
N ARG A 176 -13.78 -19.18 -11.41
CA ARG A 176 -12.64 -19.87 -10.81
C ARG A 176 -12.04 -19.11 -9.63
N LYS A 177 -12.47 -17.87 -9.38
CA LYS A 177 -11.89 -16.97 -8.36
C LYS A 177 -10.38 -16.87 -8.46
N THR A 178 -9.90 -16.66 -9.69
CA THR A 178 -8.49 -16.45 -9.99
C THR A 178 -8.19 -14.97 -10.21
N TYR A 179 -7.05 -14.56 -9.75
CA TYR A 179 -6.59 -13.18 -9.72
C TYR A 179 -5.20 -13.07 -10.34
N ARG A 180 -4.79 -11.86 -10.68
CA ARG A 180 -3.40 -11.59 -11.08
C ARG A 180 -2.90 -10.29 -10.45
N LYS A 181 -1.59 -10.22 -10.26
CA LYS A 181 -0.92 -8.95 -9.98
C LYS A 181 -0.94 -8.10 -11.24
N ALA A 182 -1.47 -6.90 -11.13
CA ALA A 182 -1.57 -5.96 -12.24
C ALA A 182 -0.45 -4.92 -12.16
N ILE A 183 0.01 -4.46 -13.32
CA ILE A 183 1.04 -3.44 -13.46
C ILE A 183 0.33 -2.11 -13.66
N PRO A 184 0.49 -1.12 -12.76
CA PRO A 184 -0.10 0.19 -12.94
C PRO A 184 0.57 0.97 -14.06
N SER A 185 -0.11 1.97 -14.62
CA SER A 185 0.51 2.86 -15.60
C SER A 185 1.61 3.71 -14.94
N ALA A 186 2.77 3.83 -15.58
CA ALA A 186 3.85 4.70 -15.11
C ALA A 186 3.40 6.16 -14.90
N LYS A 187 2.45 6.63 -15.72
CA LYS A 187 1.88 7.99 -15.60
C LYS A 187 1.03 8.20 -14.35
N SER A 188 0.55 7.11 -13.72
CA SER A 188 -0.24 7.21 -12.49
C SER A 188 0.62 7.35 -11.23
N ILE A 189 1.94 7.17 -11.35
CA ILE A 189 2.88 7.28 -10.26
C ILE A 189 3.60 8.62 -10.39
N ASN A 190 3.35 9.53 -9.46
CA ASN A 190 4.04 10.82 -9.45
C ASN A 190 5.55 10.62 -9.22
N PRO A 191 6.44 11.33 -9.94
CA PRO A 191 7.89 11.15 -9.80
C PRO A 191 8.42 11.44 -8.38
N TRP A 192 7.84 12.37 -7.64
CA TRP A 192 8.22 12.63 -6.25
C TRP A 192 7.81 11.49 -5.30
N VAL A 193 6.67 10.85 -5.55
CA VAL A 193 6.23 9.67 -4.80
C VAL A 193 7.15 8.48 -5.06
N ALA A 194 7.51 8.25 -6.33
CA ALA A 194 8.46 7.21 -6.70
C ALA A 194 9.84 7.45 -6.09
N LEU A 195 10.32 8.70 -6.16
CA LEU A 195 11.59 9.10 -5.56
C LEU A 195 11.58 8.93 -4.03
N ALA A 196 10.45 9.21 -3.36
CA ALA A 196 10.32 8.98 -1.92
C ALA A 196 10.61 7.53 -1.53
N VAL A 197 10.02 6.56 -2.27
CA VAL A 197 10.27 5.14 -2.03
C VAL A 197 11.73 4.76 -2.30
N ILE A 198 12.29 5.21 -3.43
CA ILE A 198 13.68 4.93 -3.80
C ILE A 198 14.64 5.51 -2.75
N ALA A 199 14.44 6.76 -2.32
CA ALA A 199 15.29 7.43 -1.34
C ALA A 199 15.23 6.76 0.04
N ASP A 200 14.04 6.30 0.48
CA ASP A 200 13.87 5.58 1.75
C ASP A 200 14.61 4.23 1.72
N GLN A 201 14.59 3.52 0.59
CA GLN A 201 15.24 2.21 0.45
C GLN A 201 16.74 2.30 0.10
N ALA A 202 17.16 3.37 -0.54
CA ALA A 202 18.57 3.57 -0.87
C ALA A 202 19.41 3.94 0.37
N GLU A 203 18.78 4.45 1.44
CA GLU A 203 19.46 4.92 2.65
C GLU A 203 20.62 5.90 2.33
N ALA A 204 21.87 5.47 2.57
CA ALA A 204 23.08 6.27 2.33
C ALA A 204 23.70 6.05 0.93
N LYS A 205 23.17 5.13 0.10
CA LYS A 205 23.72 4.81 -1.22
C LYS A 205 23.61 6.01 -2.16
N GLU A 206 24.61 6.19 -3.00
CA GLU A 206 24.60 7.19 -4.07
C GLU A 206 24.09 6.62 -5.38
N GLU A 207 24.23 5.31 -5.54
CA GLU A 207 23.87 4.56 -6.73
C GLU A 207 23.09 3.32 -6.35
N VAL A 208 22.04 3.02 -7.13
CA VAL A 208 21.22 1.83 -6.98
C VAL A 208 21.05 1.20 -8.34
N SER A 209 21.13 -0.13 -8.43
CA SER A 209 20.92 -0.81 -9.70
C SER A 209 19.42 -0.92 -10.04
N LEU A 210 19.10 -0.93 -11.35
CA LEU A 210 17.72 -1.17 -11.80
C LEU A 210 17.16 -2.50 -11.26
N ASN A 211 18.01 -3.53 -11.21
CA ASN A 211 17.61 -4.83 -10.68
C ASN A 211 17.25 -4.76 -9.19
N GLU A 212 18.00 -4.01 -8.39
CA GLU A 212 17.70 -3.79 -6.97
C GLU A 212 16.36 -3.07 -6.80
N LEU A 213 16.12 -1.99 -7.56
CA LEU A 213 14.85 -1.27 -7.55
C LEU A 213 13.66 -2.16 -7.95
N LEU A 214 13.87 -3.12 -8.86
CA LEU A 214 12.84 -4.00 -9.36
C LEU A 214 12.55 -5.18 -8.42
N THR A 215 13.57 -5.77 -7.80
CA THR A 215 13.47 -7.09 -7.15
C THR A 215 13.65 -7.10 -5.65
N ALA A 216 14.32 -6.10 -5.08
CA ALA A 216 14.56 -6.07 -3.65
C ALA A 216 13.23 -5.86 -2.87
N PRO A 217 13.05 -6.55 -1.73
CA PRO A 217 11.88 -6.35 -0.87
C PRO A 217 11.73 -4.87 -0.46
N CYS A 218 10.51 -4.42 -0.32
CA CYS A 218 10.12 -3.04 0.01
C CYS A 218 10.52 -2.00 -1.04
N ASN A 219 11.21 -2.37 -2.11
CA ASN A 219 11.57 -1.43 -3.16
C ASN A 219 10.41 -1.21 -4.16
N ILE A 220 10.51 -0.14 -4.93
CA ILE A 220 9.43 0.37 -5.79
C ILE A 220 8.86 -0.68 -6.75
N GLY A 221 9.69 -1.55 -7.32
CA GLY A 221 9.26 -2.63 -8.21
C GLY A 221 8.31 -3.60 -7.52
N ARG A 222 8.62 -3.98 -6.27
CA ARG A 222 7.81 -4.92 -5.49
C ARG A 222 6.54 -4.28 -4.96
N VAL A 223 6.63 -3.15 -4.27
CA VAL A 223 5.49 -2.54 -3.59
C VAL A 223 4.41 -2.02 -4.54
N PHE A 224 4.77 -1.73 -5.80
CA PHE A 224 3.86 -1.24 -6.84
C PHE A 224 3.65 -2.24 -7.99
N ASN A 225 4.15 -3.46 -7.89
CA ASN A 225 4.06 -4.50 -8.93
C ASN A 225 4.60 -4.04 -10.30
N LEU A 226 5.71 -3.29 -10.33
CA LEU A 226 6.26 -2.80 -11.60
C LEU A 226 7.06 -3.88 -12.32
N ASP A 227 6.95 -3.88 -13.64
CA ASP A 227 7.92 -4.55 -14.50
C ASP A 227 9.08 -3.61 -14.88
N ALA A 228 10.09 -4.15 -15.55
CA ALA A 228 11.29 -3.38 -15.92
C ALA A 228 10.98 -2.19 -16.84
N ILE A 229 9.99 -2.34 -17.75
CA ILE A 229 9.62 -1.29 -18.71
C ILE A 229 8.93 -0.15 -17.98
N THR A 230 7.93 -0.47 -17.16
CA THR A 230 7.18 0.53 -16.39
C THR A 230 8.08 1.22 -15.38
N LEU A 231 8.99 0.48 -14.73
CA LEU A 231 9.97 1.06 -13.81
C LEU A 231 10.89 2.06 -14.53
N LEU A 232 11.42 1.72 -15.71
CA LEU A 232 12.23 2.65 -16.50
C LEU A 232 11.45 3.91 -16.89
N ASP A 233 10.19 3.77 -17.29
CA ASP A 233 9.34 4.93 -17.60
C ASP A 233 9.14 5.85 -16.38
N VAL A 234 8.99 5.28 -15.18
CA VAL A 234 8.93 6.04 -13.91
C VAL A 234 10.28 6.72 -13.64
N LEU A 235 11.39 6.03 -13.80
CA LEU A 235 12.73 6.59 -13.61
C LEU A 235 13.02 7.74 -14.57
N TYR A 236 12.61 7.66 -15.84
CA TYR A 236 12.71 8.77 -16.78
C TYR A 236 11.91 10.00 -16.34
N GLN A 237 10.76 9.80 -15.66
CA GLN A 237 10.02 10.94 -15.10
C GLN A 237 10.78 11.58 -13.94
N ILE A 238 11.46 10.79 -13.09
CA ILE A 238 12.29 11.32 -12.00
C ILE A 238 13.54 12.01 -12.56
N GLU A 239 14.16 11.48 -13.63
CA GLU A 239 15.29 12.11 -14.29
C GLU A 239 14.92 13.49 -14.87
N LYS A 240 13.70 13.65 -15.42
CA LYS A 240 13.21 14.94 -15.93
C LYS A 240 13.06 16.02 -14.85
N ILE A 241 12.80 15.64 -13.61
CA ILE A 241 12.76 16.62 -12.50
C ILE A 241 14.16 16.90 -11.91
N GLY A 242 15.22 16.26 -12.44
CA GLY A 242 16.60 16.54 -12.10
C GLY A 242 17.11 15.91 -10.81
N GLU A 243 16.41 14.91 -10.26
CA GLU A 243 16.76 14.30 -8.97
C GLU A 243 17.62 13.03 -9.11
N ILE A 244 17.57 12.39 -10.28
CA ILE A 244 18.40 11.22 -10.59
C ILE A 244 19.06 11.35 -11.96
N LYS A 245 20.08 10.51 -12.21
CA LYS A 245 20.66 10.29 -13.52
C LYS A 245 20.72 8.79 -13.80
N ILE A 246 20.25 8.40 -15.00
CA ILE A 246 20.27 7.00 -15.43
C ILE A 246 21.54 6.78 -16.24
N ASN A 247 22.49 5.98 -15.71
CA ASN A 247 23.72 5.61 -16.35
C ASN A 247 23.60 4.19 -16.93
N ARG A 248 23.68 4.07 -18.27
CA ARG A 248 23.66 2.78 -18.97
C ARG A 248 25.08 2.40 -19.36
N THR A 249 25.62 1.38 -18.73
CA THR A 249 26.99 0.91 -19.00
C THR A 249 26.98 -0.60 -19.15
N ALA A 250 27.24 -1.09 -20.36
CA ALA A 250 27.50 -2.52 -20.66
C ALA A 250 26.48 -3.53 -20.05
N GLY A 251 25.18 -3.21 -20.07
CA GLY A 251 24.12 -4.08 -19.55
C GLY A 251 23.81 -3.91 -18.05
N LEU A 252 24.46 -2.97 -17.39
CA LEU A 252 24.15 -2.56 -16.02
C LEU A 252 23.51 -1.16 -16.04
N ASP A 253 22.19 -1.12 -15.80
CA ASP A 253 21.51 0.16 -15.61
C ASP A 253 21.66 0.57 -14.15
N VAL A 254 22.42 1.65 -13.93
CA VAL A 254 22.68 2.22 -12.61
C VAL A 254 21.99 3.58 -12.50
N ILE A 255 21.27 3.76 -11.42
CA ILE A 255 20.56 4.98 -11.11
C ILE A 255 21.35 5.75 -10.05
N GLN A 256 21.87 6.90 -10.43
CA GLN A 256 22.59 7.82 -9.54
C GLN A 256 21.62 8.80 -8.91
N LEU A 257 21.63 8.89 -7.57
CA LEU A 257 20.84 9.85 -6.79
C LEU A 257 21.62 11.17 -6.66
N LEU A 258 21.14 12.25 -7.28
CA LEU A 258 21.87 13.51 -7.36
C LEU A 258 21.81 14.34 -6.06
N HIS A 259 20.65 14.41 -5.41
CA HIS A 259 20.42 15.29 -4.25
C HIS A 259 20.09 14.55 -2.95
N LYS A 260 19.86 13.24 -2.99
CA LYS A 260 19.52 12.38 -1.83
C LYS A 260 18.49 13.02 -0.87
N PRO A 261 17.32 13.41 -1.37
CA PRO A 261 16.29 13.96 -0.51
C PRO A 261 15.81 12.87 0.47
N SER A 262 15.46 13.26 1.70
CA SER A 262 14.81 12.31 2.60
C SER A 262 13.39 11.97 2.12
N PHE A 263 12.83 10.85 2.59
CA PHE A 263 11.45 10.45 2.32
C PHE A 263 10.47 11.62 2.54
N GLN A 264 10.54 12.30 3.70
CA GLN A 264 9.68 13.42 4.03
C GLN A 264 9.79 14.58 3.05
N LYS A 265 11.02 14.94 2.66
CA LYS A 265 11.25 16.01 1.66
C LYS A 265 10.64 15.69 0.31
N CYS A 266 10.70 14.42 -0.12
CA CYS A 266 10.05 13.98 -1.35
C CYS A 266 8.52 14.09 -1.24
N VAL A 267 7.93 13.68 -0.09
CA VAL A 267 6.50 13.80 0.15
C VAL A 267 6.03 15.26 0.15
N GLU A 268 6.77 16.15 0.81
CA GLU A 268 6.49 17.60 0.77
C GLU A 268 6.61 18.19 -0.65
N ALA A 269 7.62 17.76 -1.42
CA ALA A 269 7.79 18.18 -2.80
C ALA A 269 6.64 17.69 -3.70
N TYR A 270 6.15 16.48 -3.43
CA TYR A 270 4.95 15.94 -4.09
C TYR A 270 3.75 16.89 -3.91
N TYR A 271 3.39 17.23 -2.68
CA TYR A 271 2.24 18.11 -2.42
C TYR A 271 2.46 19.54 -2.96
N ARG A 272 3.65 20.08 -2.91
CA ARG A 272 3.95 21.36 -3.58
C ARG A 272 3.72 21.28 -5.08
N SER A 273 4.13 20.17 -5.71
CA SER A 273 4.01 20.00 -7.17
C SER A 273 2.56 19.96 -7.66
N ILE A 274 1.63 19.40 -6.86
CA ILE A 274 0.19 19.41 -7.21
C ILE A 274 -0.45 20.77 -6.96
N ASN A 275 -0.16 21.42 -5.86
CA ASN A 275 -0.68 22.75 -5.56
C ASN A 275 -0.27 23.79 -6.62
N ASP A 276 0.98 23.69 -7.15
CA ASP A 276 1.46 24.55 -8.23
C ASP A 276 0.76 24.26 -9.58
N GLN A 277 0.26 23.06 -9.80
CA GLN A 277 -0.51 22.69 -11.00
C GLN A 277 -1.95 23.20 -10.94
N GLU A 278 -2.58 23.19 -9.77
CA GLU A 278 -3.94 23.71 -9.57
C GLU A 278 -4.03 25.24 -9.68
N MET A 279 -2.92 25.95 -9.45
CA MET A 279 -2.84 27.42 -9.58
C MET A 279 -2.58 27.92 -11.01
N ARG A 280 -2.38 27.03 -11.97
CA ARG A 280 -2.14 27.35 -13.40
C ARG A 280 -3.36 27.04 -14.25
#